data_253adb80730f63e0ed3c88091f5fa281
#
_entry.id   253adb80730f63e0ed3c88091f5fa281
#
_cell.length_a   1.000
_cell.length_b   1.000
_cell.length_c   1.000
_cell.angle_alpha   90.00
_cell.angle_beta   90.00
_cell.angle_gamma   90.00
#
_symmetry.space_group_name_H-M   'P 1'
#
loop_
_entity.id
_entity.type
_entity.pdbx_description
1 polymer ?
#
loop_
_entity_poly.entity_id
_entity_poly.type
_entity_poly.pdbx_seq_one_letter_code
_entity_poly.pdbx_strand_id
1 'polypeptide(L)'
;MEKKDLKPASVFHYFEEICRVPRPSKKEEKIRNYLVDFAKAHALEYKVDEAGNVLISKPATAGMENLKKVVLQSHMDMVCEKNNQTVHNFETDPIETYIDGEWLKAKGTTLGADNGIGMATELAVLAADDIQHGPLECLFTVDEETGLTGAFALKEGFMSGDILINLDSEDEGELFIGCAGGAGTTAEFPCPMTAAPEGYFFFRVAVKGLTGGHSGDDINKNRANANKLLDRFLVILMKQYDLRLSHIDGGNLHNAIPREAHAVCAVPMADKENVRVALNIFLAEVENEFAVTEPNLTMELESETPCAEVMEKEVMARFLHSLYAVHHGVYAMSQDIEGLVETSSNLASVKMRDGKIVVVTSQRSSILSSRKDMSQMVRSAFELGGATCVTGDGYPGWKPNPSSAILKVAVESYKRLFGVEPKVKAIHAGLECGLFLEKYPSLDMVSFGPTLRGVHSPDERMLIPTVDKFWRHLLDVLVNIPARS
;
A
#
# COMPACT_ATOMS: atom_id res chain seq x y z
N MET A 1 11.08 -29.78 12.18
CA MET A 1 10.26 -29.21 13.29
C MET A 1 8.82 -29.63 13.03
N GLU A 2 8.10 -30.10 14.05
CA GLU A 2 6.67 -30.40 13.94
C GLU A 2 5.86 -29.19 14.45
N LYS A 3 4.62 -29.00 13.97
CA LYS A 3 3.77 -27.88 14.41
C LYS A 3 3.59 -27.79 15.93
N LYS A 4 3.51 -28.92 16.62
CA LYS A 4 3.39 -28.98 18.10
C LYS A 4 4.61 -28.42 18.84
N ASP A 5 5.76 -28.28 18.16
CA ASP A 5 7.01 -27.79 18.76
C ASP A 5 7.20 -26.28 18.56
N LEU A 6 6.27 -25.62 17.86
CA LEU A 6 6.34 -24.19 17.57
C LEU A 6 6.25 -23.36 18.87
N LYS A 7 7.05 -22.30 18.93
CA LYS A 7 7.09 -21.38 20.08
C LYS A 7 6.90 -19.94 19.60
N PRO A 8 6.13 -19.12 20.34
CA PRO A 8 5.38 -19.45 21.57
C PRO A 8 4.13 -20.29 21.26
N ALA A 9 3.90 -21.32 22.05
CA ALA A 9 2.85 -22.31 21.79
C ALA A 9 1.44 -21.71 21.76
N SER A 10 1.16 -20.71 22.62
CA SER A 10 -0.13 -20.02 22.67
C SER A 10 -0.43 -19.24 21.41
N VAL A 11 0.54 -18.49 20.88
CA VAL A 11 0.38 -17.71 19.64
C VAL A 11 0.13 -18.64 18.45
N PHE A 12 0.94 -19.69 18.27
CA PHE A 12 0.73 -20.64 17.17
C PHE A 12 -0.56 -21.45 17.32
N HIS A 13 -1.02 -21.73 18.56
CA HIS A 13 -2.32 -22.33 18.79
C HIS A 13 -3.46 -21.48 18.22
N TYR A 14 -3.52 -20.19 18.59
CA TYR A 14 -4.54 -19.28 18.08
C TYR A 14 -4.38 -19.00 16.58
N PHE A 15 -3.16 -18.94 16.07
CA PHE A 15 -2.94 -18.80 14.64
C PHE A 15 -3.53 -19.98 13.84
N GLU A 16 -3.32 -21.21 14.30
CA GLU A 16 -3.92 -22.41 13.69
C GLU A 16 -5.46 -22.44 13.82
N GLU A 17 -6.02 -21.91 14.90
CA GLU A 17 -7.48 -21.75 15.01
C GLU A 17 -8.01 -20.72 14.02
N ILE A 18 -7.36 -19.54 13.91
CA ILE A 18 -7.71 -18.51 12.93
C ILE A 18 -7.64 -19.06 11.51
N CYS A 19 -6.62 -19.85 11.17
CA CYS A 19 -6.50 -20.50 9.85
C CYS A 19 -7.69 -21.42 9.51
N ARG A 20 -8.42 -21.92 10.51
CA ARG A 20 -9.63 -22.73 10.30
C ARG A 20 -10.89 -21.91 10.01
N VAL A 21 -10.83 -20.59 10.25
CA VAL A 21 -11.98 -19.69 10.10
C VAL A 21 -11.82 -18.87 8.84
N PRO A 22 -12.66 -19.09 7.79
CA PRO A 22 -12.67 -18.26 6.60
C PRO A 22 -12.92 -16.77 6.93
N ARG A 23 -12.08 -15.89 6.36
CA ARG A 23 -12.11 -14.46 6.65
C ARG A 23 -11.71 -13.56 5.46
N PRO A 24 -12.28 -13.78 4.25
CA PRO A 24 -12.01 -12.89 3.14
C PRO A 24 -12.48 -11.47 3.46
N SER A 25 -11.79 -10.45 2.93
CA SER A 25 -12.21 -9.04 3.04
C SER A 25 -13.67 -8.86 2.62
N LYS A 26 -14.41 -8.07 3.38
CA LYS A 26 -15.88 -7.84 3.25
C LYS A 26 -16.77 -9.05 3.56
N LYS A 27 -16.20 -10.14 4.08
CA LYS A 27 -16.93 -11.36 4.49
C LYS A 27 -16.41 -11.91 5.83
N GLU A 28 -16.14 -11.02 6.77
CA GLU A 28 -15.50 -11.32 8.06
C GLU A 28 -16.47 -11.82 9.14
N GLU A 29 -17.73 -12.09 8.81
CA GLU A 29 -18.73 -12.51 9.82
C GLU A 29 -18.31 -13.74 10.63
N LYS A 30 -17.66 -14.71 9.99
CA LYS A 30 -17.24 -15.94 10.67
C LYS A 30 -16.15 -15.67 11.69
N ILE A 31 -15.12 -14.91 11.31
CA ILE A 31 -14.01 -14.57 12.21
C ILE A 31 -14.48 -13.60 13.31
N ARG A 32 -15.37 -12.65 13.00
CA ARG A 32 -16.00 -11.79 14.00
C ARG A 32 -16.76 -12.59 15.04
N ASN A 33 -17.55 -13.57 14.62
CA ASN A 33 -18.28 -14.44 15.54
C ASN A 33 -17.33 -15.27 16.39
N TYR A 34 -16.23 -15.79 15.81
CA TYR A 34 -15.18 -16.48 16.55
C TYR A 34 -14.59 -15.59 17.65
N LEU A 35 -14.26 -14.32 17.37
CA LEU A 35 -13.74 -13.36 18.34
C LEU A 35 -14.74 -13.06 19.46
N VAL A 36 -16.00 -12.89 19.12
CA VAL A 36 -17.09 -12.68 20.10
C VAL A 36 -17.29 -13.91 21.01
N ASP A 37 -17.27 -15.11 20.45
CA ASP A 37 -17.40 -16.34 21.21
C ASP A 37 -16.15 -16.61 22.07
N PHE A 38 -14.96 -16.27 21.59
CA PHE A 38 -13.74 -16.26 22.39
C PHE A 38 -13.88 -15.35 23.62
N ALA A 39 -14.33 -14.10 23.43
CA ALA A 39 -14.51 -13.16 24.53
C ALA A 39 -15.49 -13.68 25.58
N LYS A 40 -16.61 -14.27 25.15
CA LYS A 40 -17.59 -14.92 26.07
C LYS A 40 -16.99 -16.10 26.83
N ALA A 41 -16.24 -16.97 26.15
CA ALA A 41 -15.62 -18.14 26.75
C ALA A 41 -14.59 -17.78 27.83
N HIS A 42 -13.91 -16.64 27.67
CA HIS A 42 -12.94 -16.10 28.62
C HIS A 42 -13.54 -15.07 29.61
N ALA A 43 -14.86 -14.86 29.60
CA ALA A 43 -15.56 -13.90 30.45
C ALA A 43 -15.01 -12.46 30.32
N LEU A 44 -14.56 -12.04 29.10
CA LEU A 44 -14.04 -10.74 28.80
C LEU A 44 -15.14 -9.81 28.27
N GLU A 45 -15.04 -8.52 28.60
CA GLU A 45 -15.92 -7.50 28.02
C GLU A 45 -15.57 -7.28 26.54
N TYR A 46 -16.59 -7.13 25.71
CA TYR A 46 -16.40 -6.86 24.28
C TYR A 46 -17.44 -5.88 23.73
N LYS A 47 -17.10 -5.23 22.65
CA LYS A 47 -17.98 -4.37 21.87
C LYS A 47 -17.83 -4.72 20.38
N VAL A 48 -18.90 -4.55 19.61
CA VAL A 48 -18.90 -4.63 18.15
C VAL A 48 -19.54 -3.36 17.63
N ASP A 49 -18.87 -2.66 16.70
CA ASP A 49 -19.44 -1.48 16.09
C ASP A 49 -20.32 -1.80 14.85
N GLU A 50 -20.87 -0.77 14.24
CA GLU A 50 -21.75 -0.91 13.06
C GLU A 50 -21.03 -1.45 11.81
N ALA A 51 -19.72 -1.23 11.70
CA ALA A 51 -18.89 -1.76 10.61
C ALA A 51 -18.51 -3.23 10.82
N GLY A 52 -18.56 -3.69 12.07
CA GLY A 52 -18.18 -5.04 12.46
C GLY A 52 -16.81 -5.13 13.12
N ASN A 53 -16.17 -4.01 13.44
CA ASN A 53 -14.95 -4.01 14.26
C ASN A 53 -15.26 -4.59 15.65
N VAL A 54 -14.33 -5.35 16.20
CA VAL A 54 -14.45 -5.96 17.53
C VAL A 54 -13.41 -5.35 18.45
N LEU A 55 -13.85 -4.94 19.65
CA LEU A 55 -12.98 -4.51 20.74
C LEU A 55 -13.18 -5.43 21.93
N ILE A 56 -12.12 -6.07 22.41
CA ILE A 56 -12.15 -6.93 23.59
C ILE A 56 -11.28 -6.28 24.68
N SER A 57 -11.84 -6.13 25.88
CA SER A 57 -11.15 -5.47 27.00
C SER A 57 -10.70 -6.48 28.05
N LYS A 58 -9.51 -6.28 28.60
CA LYS A 58 -8.96 -7.05 29.71
C LYS A 58 -8.50 -6.11 30.83
N PRO A 59 -8.94 -6.32 32.09
CA PRO A 59 -8.49 -5.52 33.23
C PRO A 59 -6.99 -5.74 33.47
N ALA A 60 -6.34 -4.75 34.11
CA ALA A 60 -4.94 -4.85 34.48
C ALA A 60 -4.68 -6.04 35.41
N THR A 61 -3.50 -6.61 35.35
CA THR A 61 -3.00 -7.54 36.37
C THR A 61 -2.71 -6.80 37.68
N ALA A 62 -2.78 -7.51 38.78
CA ALA A 62 -2.61 -6.95 40.13
C ALA A 62 -1.31 -6.14 40.27
N GLY A 63 -1.43 -4.88 40.70
CA GLY A 63 -0.31 -3.97 40.88
C GLY A 63 0.06 -3.16 39.62
N MET A 64 -0.64 -3.36 38.48
CA MET A 64 -0.39 -2.64 37.23
C MET A 64 -1.59 -1.75 36.81
N GLU A 65 -2.54 -1.50 37.70
CA GLU A 65 -3.77 -0.75 37.43
C GLU A 65 -3.50 0.73 37.09
N ASN A 66 -2.36 1.26 37.56
CA ASN A 66 -1.96 2.65 37.34
C ASN A 66 -1.21 2.90 36.02
N LEU A 67 -0.96 1.87 35.23
CA LEU A 67 -0.35 2.06 33.90
C LEU A 67 -1.34 2.68 32.92
N LYS A 68 -0.81 3.37 31.93
CA LYS A 68 -1.61 3.84 30.79
C LYS A 68 -2.29 2.65 30.12
N LYS A 69 -3.50 2.87 29.63
CA LYS A 69 -4.23 1.82 28.90
C LYS A 69 -3.64 1.67 27.50
N VAL A 70 -3.39 0.43 27.10
CA VAL A 70 -2.87 0.06 25.80
C VAL A 70 -3.96 -0.55 24.93
N VAL A 71 -4.03 -0.15 23.67
CA VAL A 71 -4.76 -0.83 22.61
C VAL A 71 -3.74 -1.65 21.81
N LEU A 72 -3.92 -2.96 21.74
CA LEU A 72 -3.30 -3.80 20.72
C LEU A 72 -4.23 -3.81 19.51
N GLN A 73 -3.68 -3.78 18.29
CA GLN A 73 -4.52 -3.67 17.10
C GLN A 73 -4.00 -4.53 15.96
N SER A 74 -4.93 -5.23 15.33
CA SER A 74 -4.74 -6.00 14.10
C SER A 74 -6.00 -5.96 13.24
N HIS A 75 -5.90 -6.32 11.94
CA HIS A 75 -7.08 -6.52 11.11
C HIS A 75 -7.48 -7.99 11.02
N MET A 76 -8.79 -8.24 10.85
CA MET A 76 -9.33 -9.60 10.89
C MET A 76 -9.51 -10.25 9.51
N ASP A 77 -9.48 -9.50 8.44
CA ASP A 77 -9.56 -10.01 7.07
C ASP A 77 -8.21 -10.51 6.55
N MET A 78 -8.18 -11.03 5.36
CA MET A 78 -6.98 -11.43 4.64
C MET A 78 -7.18 -11.35 3.14
N VAL A 79 -6.10 -11.10 2.40
CA VAL A 79 -6.07 -11.25 0.94
C VAL A 79 -6.24 -12.72 0.56
N CYS A 80 -7.14 -12.99 -0.39
CA CYS A 80 -7.51 -14.33 -0.83
C CYS A 80 -6.97 -14.63 -2.22
N GLU A 81 -5.70 -15.06 -2.29
CA GLU A 81 -5.02 -15.44 -3.52
C GLU A 81 -4.61 -16.92 -3.51
N LYS A 82 -4.67 -17.58 -4.66
CA LYS A 82 -4.28 -18.98 -4.82
C LYS A 82 -3.65 -19.23 -6.18
N ASN A 83 -2.81 -20.28 -6.25
CA ASN A 83 -2.28 -20.74 -7.53
C ASN A 83 -3.41 -21.28 -8.43
N ASN A 84 -3.30 -21.10 -9.73
CA ASN A 84 -4.32 -21.50 -10.71
C ASN A 84 -4.74 -22.97 -10.63
N GLN A 85 -3.85 -23.85 -10.17
CA GLN A 85 -4.11 -25.30 -10.04
C GLN A 85 -4.68 -25.67 -8.65
N THR A 86 -4.73 -24.74 -7.69
CA THR A 86 -5.21 -25.00 -6.33
C THR A 86 -6.73 -24.98 -6.29
N VAL A 87 -7.33 -26.07 -5.84
CA VAL A 87 -8.76 -26.13 -5.54
C VAL A 87 -8.96 -25.70 -4.11
N HIS A 88 -9.52 -24.50 -3.91
CA HIS A 88 -9.76 -23.92 -2.60
C HIS A 88 -10.88 -22.88 -2.70
N ASN A 89 -11.75 -22.83 -1.72
CA ASN A 89 -12.79 -21.82 -1.57
C ASN A 89 -12.57 -21.04 -0.27
N PHE A 90 -12.08 -19.82 -0.37
CA PHE A 90 -11.79 -18.98 0.80
C PHE A 90 -12.99 -18.62 1.68
N GLU A 91 -14.23 -18.86 1.21
CA GLU A 91 -15.44 -18.63 2.01
C GLU A 91 -15.79 -19.84 2.90
N THR A 92 -15.26 -21.02 2.60
CA THR A 92 -15.66 -22.27 3.28
C THR A 92 -14.50 -23.09 3.80
N ASP A 93 -13.36 -23.07 3.12
CA ASP A 93 -12.27 -24.00 3.38
C ASP A 93 -11.22 -23.38 4.33
N PRO A 94 -10.64 -24.18 5.23
CA PRO A 94 -9.57 -23.74 6.11
C PRO A 94 -8.27 -23.55 5.33
N ILE A 95 -7.41 -22.64 5.78
CA ILE A 95 -6.05 -22.53 5.27
C ILE A 95 -5.21 -23.70 5.81
N GLU A 96 -4.67 -24.50 4.90
CA GLU A 96 -3.81 -25.63 5.25
C GLU A 96 -2.35 -25.20 5.35
N THR A 97 -1.84 -25.10 6.58
CA THR A 97 -0.48 -24.68 6.86
C THR A 97 0.51 -25.85 6.89
N TYR A 98 1.76 -25.60 6.52
CA TYR A 98 2.88 -26.55 6.62
C TYR A 98 4.19 -25.83 6.91
N ILE A 99 5.17 -26.56 7.46
CA ILE A 99 6.51 -26.05 7.75
C ILE A 99 7.47 -26.42 6.63
N ASP A 100 8.20 -25.41 6.13
CA ASP A 100 9.26 -25.55 5.14
C ASP A 100 10.54 -24.88 5.68
N GLY A 101 11.45 -25.68 6.24
CA GLY A 101 12.62 -25.18 6.94
C GLY A 101 12.24 -24.37 8.18
N GLU A 102 12.58 -23.08 8.18
CA GLU A 102 12.22 -22.12 9.24
C GLU A 102 10.95 -21.33 8.93
N TRP A 103 10.26 -21.64 7.83
CA TRP A 103 9.09 -20.91 7.38
C TRP A 103 7.80 -21.69 7.61
N LEU A 104 6.78 -21.02 8.08
CA LEU A 104 5.39 -21.48 8.03
C LEU A 104 4.77 -20.95 6.73
N LYS A 105 4.12 -21.84 5.98
CA LYS A 105 3.51 -21.58 4.65
C LYS A 105 2.12 -22.18 4.56
N ALA A 106 1.34 -21.78 3.55
CA ALA A 106 0.08 -22.40 3.16
C ALA A 106 0.22 -23.21 1.86
N LYS A 107 -0.63 -24.23 1.68
CA LYS A 107 -0.61 -25.11 0.51
C LYS A 107 -1.31 -24.45 -0.69
N GLY A 108 -0.56 -23.66 -1.45
CA GLY A 108 -1.01 -23.09 -2.73
C GLY A 108 -1.99 -21.93 -2.60
N THR A 109 -2.15 -21.39 -1.40
CA THR A 109 -2.96 -20.19 -1.08
C THR A 109 -2.11 -19.17 -0.33
N THR A 110 -2.61 -17.94 -0.18
CA THR A 110 -2.14 -17.01 0.85
C THR A 110 -2.21 -17.69 2.22
N LEU A 111 -1.29 -17.37 3.11
CA LEU A 111 -1.22 -17.91 4.49
C LEU A 111 -2.17 -17.15 5.43
N GLY A 112 -2.34 -15.84 5.18
CA GLY A 112 -3.06 -14.93 6.05
C GLY A 112 -2.33 -14.68 7.36
N ALA A 113 -1.01 -14.75 7.38
CA ALA A 113 -0.20 -14.28 8.50
C ALA A 113 -0.30 -12.77 8.67
N ASP A 114 -0.48 -12.07 7.60
CA ASP A 114 -0.97 -10.71 7.48
C ASP A 114 -2.51 -10.69 7.56
N ASN A 115 -3.20 -10.19 8.62
CA ASN A 115 -2.62 -9.94 9.94
C ASN A 115 -3.08 -10.99 10.98
N GLY A 116 -3.24 -12.25 10.56
CA GLY A 116 -3.64 -13.35 11.45
C GLY A 116 -2.67 -13.60 12.60
N ILE A 117 -1.37 -13.25 12.43
CA ILE A 117 -0.39 -13.41 13.53
C ILE A 117 -0.55 -12.31 14.60
N GLY A 118 -0.94 -11.09 14.21
CA GLY A 118 -1.34 -10.03 15.12
C GLY A 118 -2.55 -10.46 15.93
N MET A 119 -3.62 -10.91 15.28
CA MET A 119 -4.82 -11.46 15.93
C MET A 119 -4.48 -12.59 16.92
N ALA A 120 -3.68 -13.57 16.49
CA ALA A 120 -3.28 -14.70 17.33
C ALA A 120 -2.50 -14.26 18.57
N THR A 121 -1.67 -13.24 18.43
CA THR A 121 -0.90 -12.64 19.52
C THR A 121 -1.82 -11.94 20.53
N GLU A 122 -2.80 -11.17 20.05
CA GLU A 122 -3.82 -10.54 20.91
C GLU A 122 -4.63 -11.58 21.67
N LEU A 123 -5.10 -12.64 21.00
CA LEU A 123 -5.85 -13.73 21.64
C LEU A 123 -5.00 -14.47 22.69
N ALA A 124 -3.70 -14.67 22.41
CA ALA A 124 -2.79 -15.29 23.37
C ALA A 124 -2.60 -14.42 24.63
N VAL A 125 -2.51 -13.10 24.50
CA VAL A 125 -2.45 -12.15 25.63
C VAL A 125 -3.78 -12.14 26.39
N LEU A 126 -4.91 -12.10 25.67
CA LEU A 126 -6.25 -12.09 26.29
C LEU A 126 -6.55 -13.35 27.09
N ALA A 127 -6.12 -14.52 26.62
CA ALA A 127 -6.37 -15.81 27.26
C ALA A 127 -5.44 -16.11 28.43
N ALA A 128 -4.27 -15.46 28.52
CA ALA A 128 -3.26 -15.79 29.52
C ALA A 128 -3.59 -15.21 30.91
N ASP A 129 -3.37 -15.97 31.95
CA ASP A 129 -3.55 -15.54 33.37
C ASP A 129 -2.21 -15.16 34.02
N ASP A 130 -1.08 -15.47 33.38
CA ASP A 130 0.28 -15.33 33.92
C ASP A 130 1.08 -14.17 33.26
N ILE A 131 0.49 -13.45 32.32
CA ILE A 131 1.11 -12.27 31.66
C ILE A 131 0.79 -11.02 32.47
N GLN A 132 1.83 -10.27 32.83
CA GLN A 132 1.69 -8.97 33.50
C GLN A 132 1.45 -7.84 32.49
N HIS A 133 0.41 -7.03 32.71
CA HIS A 133 0.06 -5.90 31.86
C HIS A 133 -0.83 -4.89 32.60
N GLY A 134 -0.81 -3.64 32.16
CA GLY A 134 -1.81 -2.64 32.53
C GLY A 134 -3.18 -2.92 31.90
N PRO A 135 -4.14 -1.99 32.02
CA PRO A 135 -5.44 -2.17 31.34
C PRO A 135 -5.24 -2.30 29.83
N LEU A 136 -5.86 -3.33 29.20
CA LEU A 136 -5.75 -3.61 27.78
C LEU A 136 -7.09 -3.52 27.05
N GLU A 137 -7.03 -3.08 25.81
CA GLU A 137 -8.03 -3.24 24.78
C GLU A 137 -7.36 -3.92 23.57
N CYS A 138 -8.03 -4.90 22.95
CA CYS A 138 -7.61 -5.52 21.68
C CYS A 138 -8.63 -5.14 20.62
N LEU A 139 -8.20 -4.41 19.62
CA LEU A 139 -9.02 -3.90 18.50
C LEU A 139 -8.76 -4.73 17.25
N PHE A 140 -9.79 -5.39 16.76
CA PHE A 140 -9.78 -6.14 15.51
C PHE A 140 -10.63 -5.41 14.48
N THR A 141 -9.99 -4.90 13.41
CA THR A 141 -10.66 -4.14 12.36
C THR A 141 -11.10 -5.02 11.19
N VAL A 142 -12.12 -4.59 10.46
CA VAL A 142 -12.61 -5.26 9.24
C VAL A 142 -12.08 -4.58 8.00
N ASP A 143 -11.93 -5.34 6.89
CA ASP A 143 -11.70 -4.84 5.53
C ASP A 143 -10.53 -3.84 5.44
N GLU A 144 -9.39 -4.19 6.03
CA GLU A 144 -8.16 -3.44 5.87
C GLU A 144 -7.66 -3.49 4.43
N GLU A 145 -7.57 -4.70 3.90
CA GLU A 145 -6.89 -5.09 2.66
C GLU A 145 -7.51 -4.50 1.39
N THR A 146 -8.79 -4.11 1.42
CA THR A 146 -9.46 -3.59 0.23
C THR A 146 -9.93 -2.14 0.36
N GLY A 147 -9.82 -1.53 1.54
CA GLY A 147 -10.28 -0.15 1.69
C GLY A 147 -10.16 0.48 3.06
N LEU A 148 -9.53 -0.16 4.05
CA LEU A 148 -9.43 0.34 5.43
C LEU A 148 -10.80 0.65 6.04
N THR A 149 -11.85 -0.06 5.61
CA THR A 149 -13.26 0.31 5.89
C THR A 149 -13.56 0.33 7.38
N GLY A 150 -12.99 -0.62 8.14
CA GLY A 150 -13.14 -0.68 9.58
C GLY A 150 -12.56 0.53 10.28
N ALA A 151 -11.34 0.91 9.96
CA ALA A 151 -10.67 2.07 10.53
C ALA A 151 -11.37 3.39 10.15
N PHE A 152 -11.85 3.52 8.91
CA PHE A 152 -12.66 4.67 8.47
C PHE A 152 -13.97 4.81 9.27
N ALA A 153 -14.65 3.69 9.52
CA ALA A 153 -15.94 3.67 10.19
C ALA A 153 -15.82 3.85 11.71
N LEU A 154 -14.63 3.65 12.29
CA LEU A 154 -14.41 3.74 13.73
C LEU A 154 -14.84 5.10 14.26
N LYS A 155 -15.66 5.12 15.30
CA LYS A 155 -16.16 6.34 15.93
C LYS A 155 -15.33 6.70 17.17
N GLU A 156 -15.25 8.00 17.48
CA GLU A 156 -14.68 8.48 18.74
C GLU A 156 -15.34 7.79 19.94
N GLY A 157 -14.55 7.40 20.94
CA GLY A 157 -15.04 6.75 22.15
C GLY A 157 -15.30 5.23 22.01
N PHE A 158 -15.06 4.62 20.84
CA PHE A 158 -15.15 3.16 20.69
C PHE A 158 -14.03 2.46 21.48
N MET A 159 -12.80 2.95 21.37
CA MET A 159 -11.66 2.56 22.23
C MET A 159 -11.33 3.71 23.21
N SER A 160 -10.58 3.40 24.27
CA SER A 160 -10.24 4.36 25.31
C SER A 160 -8.77 4.31 25.74
N GLY A 161 -7.91 3.66 24.97
CA GLY A 161 -6.48 3.58 25.25
C GLY A 161 -5.73 4.89 25.04
N ASP A 162 -4.66 5.09 25.80
CA ASP A 162 -3.72 6.19 25.69
C ASP A 162 -2.61 5.90 24.66
N ILE A 163 -2.34 4.61 24.44
CA ILE A 163 -1.27 4.06 23.61
C ILE A 163 -1.87 3.02 22.67
N LEU A 164 -1.44 2.99 21.42
CA LEU A 164 -1.79 1.93 20.49
C LEU A 164 -0.52 1.26 19.96
N ILE A 165 -0.50 -0.05 20.06
CA ILE A 165 0.52 -0.91 19.45
C ILE A 165 -0.15 -1.65 18.29
N ASN A 166 0.15 -1.23 17.07
CA ASN A 166 -0.29 -1.92 15.87
C ASN A 166 0.63 -3.13 15.61
N LEU A 167 0.04 -4.27 15.30
CA LEU A 167 0.74 -5.56 15.15
C LEU A 167 0.82 -5.99 13.68
N ASP A 168 0.83 -5.02 12.76
CA ASP A 168 0.70 -5.21 11.33
C ASP A 168 1.99 -4.93 10.54
N SER A 169 3.13 -5.00 11.21
CA SER A 169 4.44 -4.87 10.55
C SER A 169 5.05 -6.21 10.22
N GLU A 170 5.80 -6.26 9.11
CA GLU A 170 6.28 -7.48 8.48
C GLU A 170 7.80 -7.72 8.63
N ASP A 171 8.48 -6.92 9.44
CA ASP A 171 9.93 -6.98 9.61
C ASP A 171 10.33 -6.99 11.09
N GLU A 172 10.79 -8.15 11.57
CA GLU A 172 11.34 -8.27 12.92
C GLU A 172 12.58 -7.38 13.10
N GLY A 173 12.65 -6.68 14.22
CA GLY A 173 13.73 -5.72 14.52
C GLY A 173 13.52 -4.33 13.93
N GLU A 174 12.35 -4.06 13.35
CA GLU A 174 11.95 -2.74 12.86
C GLU A 174 10.75 -2.21 13.64
N LEU A 175 10.79 -0.92 13.98
CA LEU A 175 9.72 -0.20 14.67
C LEU A 175 9.21 0.92 13.76
N PHE A 176 7.94 0.87 13.38
CA PHE A 176 7.34 1.90 12.56
C PHE A 176 6.63 2.93 13.43
N ILE A 177 6.87 4.20 13.14
CA ILE A 177 6.32 5.36 13.87
C ILE A 177 5.62 6.36 12.97
N GLY A 178 5.36 5.98 11.74
CA GLY A 178 4.69 6.83 10.76
C GLY A 178 4.35 6.10 9.48
N CYS A 179 3.35 6.62 8.78
CA CYS A 179 2.93 6.14 7.47
C CYS A 179 2.43 7.29 6.59
N ALA A 180 2.45 7.08 5.25
CA ALA A 180 1.87 8.06 4.36
C ALA A 180 0.35 7.92 4.27
N GLY A 181 -0.34 9.06 4.25
CA GLY A 181 -1.69 9.14 3.73
C GLY A 181 -1.69 9.15 2.20
N GLY A 182 -2.83 8.86 1.60
CA GLY A 182 -2.99 8.81 0.15
C GLY A 182 -4.26 9.53 -0.33
N ALA A 183 -4.21 10.06 -1.56
CA ALA A 183 -5.38 10.54 -2.29
C ALA A 183 -5.19 10.28 -3.78
N GLY A 184 -6.28 9.93 -4.47
CA GLY A 184 -6.29 9.78 -5.91
C GLY A 184 -6.86 11.02 -6.59
N THR A 185 -6.24 11.48 -7.68
CA THR A 185 -6.80 12.51 -8.56
C THR A 185 -7.09 11.89 -9.93
N THR A 186 -8.33 12.01 -10.37
CA THR A 186 -8.79 11.62 -11.71
C THR A 186 -9.01 12.87 -12.53
N ALA A 187 -8.39 12.94 -13.71
CA ALA A 187 -8.56 14.00 -14.68
C ALA A 187 -9.23 13.44 -15.94
N GLU A 188 -10.29 14.08 -16.41
CA GLU A 188 -10.97 13.76 -17.66
C GLU A 188 -10.69 14.88 -18.69
N PHE A 189 -10.00 14.54 -19.76
CA PHE A 189 -9.81 15.42 -20.91
C PHE A 189 -10.86 15.13 -21.97
N PRO A 190 -11.57 16.14 -22.48
CA PRO A 190 -12.38 15.96 -23.70
C PRO A 190 -11.45 15.56 -24.84
N CYS A 191 -11.88 14.63 -25.66
CA CYS A 191 -11.11 14.11 -26.79
C CYS A 191 -11.90 14.23 -28.10
N PRO A 192 -12.11 15.48 -28.61
CA PRO A 192 -12.76 15.66 -29.89
C PRO A 192 -11.87 15.09 -30.99
N MET A 193 -12.49 14.31 -31.88
CA MET A 193 -11.85 13.65 -33.00
C MET A 193 -12.16 14.39 -34.31
N THR A 194 -11.21 14.39 -35.23
CA THR A 194 -11.36 14.92 -36.61
C THR A 194 -10.96 13.83 -37.60
N ALA A 195 -11.40 13.97 -38.85
CA ALA A 195 -10.97 13.07 -39.91
C ALA A 195 -9.44 13.02 -40.03
N ALA A 196 -8.91 11.80 -40.11
CA ALA A 196 -7.49 11.61 -40.30
C ALA A 196 -7.02 12.25 -41.62
N PRO A 197 -5.87 12.94 -41.62
CA PRO A 197 -5.34 13.57 -42.85
C PRO A 197 -4.84 12.52 -43.86
N GLU A 198 -5.08 12.76 -45.12
CA GLU A 198 -4.57 11.90 -46.20
C GLU A 198 -3.04 12.03 -46.35
N GLY A 199 -2.40 10.96 -46.82
CA GLY A 199 -0.95 10.95 -47.05
C GLY A 199 -0.10 10.86 -45.80
N TYR A 200 -0.67 10.39 -44.67
CA TYR A 200 0.06 10.17 -43.41
C TYR A 200 0.46 8.71 -43.24
N PHE A 201 1.60 8.51 -42.59
CA PHE A 201 2.10 7.25 -42.12
C PHE A 201 1.57 7.02 -40.70
N PHE A 202 0.79 5.96 -40.52
CA PHE A 202 0.28 5.53 -39.20
C PHE A 202 1.24 4.53 -38.57
N PHE A 203 1.47 4.69 -37.28
CA PHE A 203 2.34 3.81 -36.50
C PHE A 203 1.87 3.68 -35.07
N ARG A 204 2.14 2.52 -34.50
CA ARG A 204 2.03 2.28 -33.07
C ARG A 204 3.41 2.37 -32.44
N VAL A 205 3.53 3.16 -31.38
CA VAL A 205 4.70 3.21 -30.52
C VAL A 205 4.36 2.68 -29.17
N ALA A 206 5.22 1.81 -28.59
CA ALA A 206 5.01 1.16 -27.32
C ALA A 206 6.27 1.20 -26.46
N VAL A 207 6.09 1.47 -25.16
CA VAL A 207 7.09 1.32 -24.10
C VAL A 207 6.79 0.02 -23.37
N LYS A 208 7.79 -0.83 -23.17
CA LYS A 208 7.65 -2.16 -22.55
C LYS A 208 8.88 -2.51 -21.70
N GLY A 209 8.76 -3.61 -20.94
CA GLY A 209 9.88 -4.19 -20.21
C GLY A 209 10.29 -3.47 -18.94
N LEU A 210 9.53 -2.47 -18.50
CA LEU A 210 9.82 -1.76 -17.25
C LEU A 210 9.55 -2.62 -16.02
N THR A 211 10.33 -2.38 -14.98
CA THR A 211 10.24 -3.08 -13.68
C THR A 211 8.92 -2.79 -12.97
N GLY A 212 8.47 -1.54 -13.00
CA GLY A 212 7.29 -1.11 -12.25
C GLY A 212 7.50 -1.14 -10.74
N GLY A 213 6.42 -1.28 -9.97
CA GLY A 213 6.46 -1.39 -8.52
C GLY A 213 5.32 -0.66 -7.82
N HIS A 214 5.34 -0.70 -6.49
CA HIS A 214 4.35 -0.02 -5.67
C HIS A 214 4.57 1.50 -5.70
N SER A 215 3.48 2.28 -5.84
CA SER A 215 3.52 3.76 -5.97
C SER A 215 3.98 4.48 -4.69
N GLY A 216 4.13 3.78 -3.58
CA GLY A 216 4.71 4.27 -2.32
C GLY A 216 6.13 3.74 -2.12
N ASP A 217 6.28 2.46 -1.83
CA ASP A 217 7.54 1.84 -1.39
C ASP A 217 8.64 1.80 -2.47
N ASP A 218 8.24 1.88 -3.72
CA ASP A 218 9.18 1.86 -4.84
C ASP A 218 9.37 3.21 -5.53
N ILE A 219 8.66 4.26 -5.09
CA ILE A 219 8.63 5.56 -5.78
C ILE A 219 10.00 6.28 -5.78
N ASN A 220 10.84 5.99 -4.80
CA ASN A 220 12.20 6.55 -4.67
C ASN A 220 13.29 5.67 -5.31
N LYS A 221 12.92 4.55 -5.94
CA LYS A 221 13.89 3.63 -6.55
C LYS A 221 14.28 4.02 -7.98
N ASN A 222 13.94 5.22 -8.40
CA ASN A 222 14.24 5.76 -9.73
C ASN A 222 13.79 4.83 -10.87
N ARG A 223 12.65 4.15 -10.70
CA ARG A 223 12.06 3.35 -11.77
C ARG A 223 11.34 4.23 -12.78
N ALA A 224 11.46 3.87 -14.06
CA ALA A 224 10.80 4.62 -15.12
C ALA A 224 9.28 4.42 -15.10
N ASN A 225 8.56 5.44 -15.53
CA ASN A 225 7.12 5.40 -15.72
C ASN A 225 6.82 5.37 -17.23
N ALA A 226 6.15 4.29 -17.69
CA ALA A 226 5.90 4.09 -19.12
C ALA A 226 5.09 5.24 -19.75
N ASN A 227 4.10 5.80 -19.02
CA ASN A 227 3.32 6.93 -19.51
C ASN A 227 4.19 8.19 -19.71
N LYS A 228 5.12 8.42 -18.78
CA LYS A 228 6.07 9.56 -18.88
C LYS A 228 7.06 9.40 -20.04
N LEU A 229 7.60 8.20 -20.25
CA LEU A 229 8.51 7.95 -21.36
C LEU A 229 7.80 8.06 -22.69
N LEU A 230 6.61 7.49 -22.81
CA LEU A 230 5.79 7.60 -24.01
C LEU A 230 5.47 9.06 -24.33
N ASP A 231 4.97 9.80 -23.35
CA ASP A 231 4.61 11.22 -23.52
C ASP A 231 5.84 12.08 -23.90
N ARG A 232 6.98 11.85 -23.24
CA ARG A 232 8.23 12.53 -23.55
C ARG A 232 8.62 12.34 -25.02
N PHE A 233 8.49 11.14 -25.55
CA PHE A 233 8.73 10.86 -26.97
C PHE A 233 7.70 11.56 -27.87
N LEU A 234 6.41 11.49 -27.54
CA LEU A 234 5.35 12.15 -28.32
C LEU A 234 5.52 13.67 -28.36
N VAL A 235 5.93 14.28 -27.25
CA VAL A 235 6.23 15.74 -27.22
C VAL A 235 7.44 16.10 -28.12
N ILE A 236 8.47 15.24 -28.18
CA ILE A 236 9.59 15.42 -29.12
C ILE A 236 9.08 15.38 -30.55
N LEU A 237 8.27 14.36 -30.90
CA LEU A 237 7.71 14.24 -32.24
C LEU A 237 6.79 15.41 -32.60
N MET A 238 5.95 15.86 -31.68
CA MET A 238 5.04 16.98 -31.88
C MET A 238 5.77 18.30 -32.18
N LYS A 239 6.97 18.50 -31.62
CA LYS A 239 7.80 19.68 -31.86
C LYS A 239 8.51 19.66 -33.24
N GLN A 240 8.81 18.47 -33.74
CA GLN A 240 9.60 18.26 -34.93
C GLN A 240 8.75 17.99 -36.18
N TYR A 241 7.60 17.37 -36.02
CA TYR A 241 6.74 16.88 -37.08
C TYR A 241 5.28 17.27 -36.87
N ASP A 242 4.48 17.18 -37.92
CA ASP A 242 3.02 17.33 -37.78
C ASP A 242 2.39 16.05 -37.22
N LEU A 243 2.64 15.82 -35.96
CA LEU A 243 2.12 14.65 -35.23
C LEU A 243 0.58 14.69 -35.08
N ARG A 244 -0.04 13.57 -35.28
CA ARG A 244 -1.46 13.29 -34.94
C ARG A 244 -1.54 12.11 -34.00
N LEU A 245 -2.45 12.17 -33.03
CA LEU A 245 -2.71 11.10 -32.03
C LEU A 245 -4.09 10.52 -32.31
N SER A 246 -4.17 9.19 -32.50
CA SER A 246 -5.43 8.48 -32.67
C SER A 246 -5.81 7.70 -31.40
N HIS A 247 -4.85 7.16 -30.67
CA HIS A 247 -5.11 6.39 -29.46
C HIS A 247 -3.92 6.48 -28.49
N ILE A 248 -4.22 6.42 -27.18
CA ILE A 248 -3.22 6.30 -26.12
C ILE A 248 -3.76 5.45 -24.98
N ASP A 249 -2.90 4.55 -24.47
CA ASP A 249 -3.22 3.67 -23.33
C ASP A 249 -1.95 3.33 -22.56
N GLY A 250 -1.99 3.40 -21.23
CA GLY A 250 -0.89 2.98 -20.38
C GLY A 250 -1.26 2.91 -18.90
N GLY A 251 -0.67 1.95 -18.19
CA GLY A 251 -0.93 1.69 -16.78
C GLY A 251 -2.33 1.14 -16.50
N ASN A 252 -2.52 0.43 -15.40
CA ASN A 252 -3.79 -0.20 -15.03
C ASN A 252 -4.21 0.08 -13.58
N LEU A 253 -3.29 0.04 -12.63
CA LEU A 253 -3.55 0.11 -11.20
C LEU A 253 -3.16 1.48 -10.64
N HIS A 254 -4.02 2.07 -9.81
CA HIS A 254 -3.78 3.39 -9.21
C HIS A 254 -2.57 3.41 -8.26
N ASN A 255 -2.25 2.29 -7.64
CA ASN A 255 -1.15 2.11 -6.68
C ASN A 255 0.11 1.48 -7.28
N ALA A 256 0.21 1.39 -8.60
CA ALA A 256 1.38 0.83 -9.29
C ALA A 256 2.06 1.86 -10.22
N ILE A 257 3.39 1.77 -10.34
CA ILE A 257 4.17 2.49 -11.34
C ILE A 257 3.96 1.78 -12.68
N PRO A 258 3.47 2.48 -13.74
CA PRO A 258 3.16 1.87 -15.04
C PRO A 258 4.38 1.23 -15.71
N ARG A 259 4.22 -0.03 -16.11
CA ARG A 259 5.27 -0.82 -16.78
C ARG A 259 5.21 -0.76 -18.29
N GLU A 260 4.02 -0.48 -18.83
CA GLU A 260 3.75 -0.48 -20.27
C GLU A 260 2.84 0.68 -20.63
N ALA A 261 3.06 1.26 -21.80
CA ALA A 261 2.21 2.25 -22.42
C ALA A 261 2.37 2.20 -23.94
N HIS A 262 1.32 2.56 -24.68
CA HIS A 262 1.40 2.67 -26.12
C HIS A 262 0.50 3.78 -26.66
N ALA A 263 0.84 4.25 -27.85
CA ALA A 263 0.03 5.19 -28.61
C ALA A 263 -0.03 4.80 -30.09
N VAL A 264 -1.15 5.10 -30.73
CA VAL A 264 -1.29 5.07 -32.19
C VAL A 264 -1.27 6.50 -32.70
N CYS A 265 -0.31 6.78 -33.55
CA CYS A 265 0.01 8.11 -34.05
C CYS A 265 0.09 8.13 -35.58
N ALA A 266 0.10 9.33 -36.14
CA ALA A 266 0.38 9.54 -37.55
C ALA A 266 1.25 10.78 -37.77
N VAL A 267 2.11 10.71 -38.78
CA VAL A 267 2.92 11.84 -39.30
C VAL A 267 2.84 11.86 -40.82
N PRO A 268 3.18 12.98 -41.51
CA PRO A 268 3.26 12.96 -42.95
C PRO A 268 4.13 11.81 -43.47
N MET A 269 3.76 11.15 -44.56
CA MET A 269 4.47 10.00 -45.12
C MET A 269 5.95 10.27 -45.36
N ALA A 270 6.30 11.53 -45.68
CA ALA A 270 7.69 11.96 -45.89
C ALA A 270 8.55 11.84 -44.60
N ASP A 271 7.93 11.86 -43.43
CA ASP A 271 8.62 11.80 -42.12
C ASP A 271 8.72 10.40 -41.55
N LYS A 272 8.23 9.38 -42.26
CA LYS A 272 8.20 7.98 -41.79
C LYS A 272 9.55 7.49 -41.26
N GLU A 273 10.62 7.67 -42.02
CA GLU A 273 11.96 7.20 -41.62
C GLU A 273 12.58 8.12 -40.55
N ASN A 274 12.25 9.42 -40.57
CA ASN A 274 12.71 10.39 -39.59
C ASN A 274 12.19 10.04 -38.20
N VAL A 275 10.93 9.62 -38.06
CA VAL A 275 10.33 9.19 -36.76
C VAL A 275 11.01 7.93 -36.23
N ARG A 276 11.38 6.97 -37.08
CA ARG A 276 12.12 5.77 -36.68
C ARG A 276 13.52 6.10 -36.15
N VAL A 277 14.20 7.02 -36.82
CA VAL A 277 15.51 7.56 -36.40
C VAL A 277 15.36 8.28 -35.06
N ALA A 278 14.32 9.12 -34.89
CA ALA A 278 14.04 9.82 -33.64
C ALA A 278 13.78 8.84 -32.47
N LEU A 279 13.08 7.72 -32.74
CA LEU A 279 12.87 6.69 -31.70
C LEU A 279 14.21 6.05 -31.27
N ASN A 280 15.06 5.67 -32.21
CA ASN A 280 16.34 5.03 -31.88
C ASN A 280 17.25 5.97 -31.07
N ILE A 281 17.27 7.27 -31.40
CA ILE A 281 18.01 8.27 -30.63
C ILE A 281 17.44 8.38 -29.21
N PHE A 282 16.12 8.53 -29.10
CA PHE A 282 15.45 8.66 -27.84
C PHE A 282 15.60 7.41 -26.96
N LEU A 283 15.51 6.20 -27.56
CA LEU A 283 15.71 4.94 -26.85
C LEU A 283 17.11 4.85 -26.25
N ALA A 284 18.15 5.19 -27.04
CA ALA A 284 19.52 5.19 -26.53
C ALA A 284 19.73 6.16 -25.36
N GLU A 285 19.05 7.32 -25.37
CA GLU A 285 19.08 8.28 -24.27
C GLU A 285 18.45 7.70 -23.00
N VAL A 286 17.24 7.15 -23.10
CA VAL A 286 16.52 6.62 -21.92
C VAL A 286 17.09 5.31 -21.40
N GLU A 287 17.65 4.45 -22.26
CA GLU A 287 18.44 3.28 -21.85
C GLU A 287 19.66 3.70 -21.01
N ASN A 288 20.34 4.77 -21.37
CA ASN A 288 21.44 5.31 -20.56
C ASN A 288 20.95 5.94 -19.24
N GLU A 289 19.83 6.68 -19.25
CA GLU A 289 19.25 7.29 -18.05
C GLU A 289 18.84 6.25 -17.02
N PHE A 290 18.30 5.11 -17.45
CA PHE A 290 17.72 4.07 -16.61
C PHE A 290 18.48 2.74 -16.63
N ALA A 291 19.75 2.73 -17.06
CA ALA A 291 20.55 1.52 -17.26
C ALA A 291 20.59 0.58 -16.05
N VAL A 292 20.54 1.12 -14.83
CA VAL A 292 20.61 0.35 -13.58
C VAL A 292 19.23 -0.14 -13.14
N THR A 293 18.20 0.68 -13.30
CA THR A 293 16.87 0.42 -12.75
C THR A 293 15.94 -0.29 -13.71
N GLU A 294 16.17 -0.16 -15.01
CA GLU A 294 15.33 -0.70 -16.08
C GLU A 294 16.14 -1.46 -17.15
N PRO A 295 16.80 -2.56 -16.78
CA PRO A 295 17.70 -3.28 -17.70
C PRO A 295 16.98 -3.94 -18.90
N ASN A 296 15.65 -4.07 -18.84
CA ASN A 296 14.83 -4.68 -19.88
C ASN A 296 13.93 -3.67 -20.61
N LEU A 297 14.18 -2.36 -20.42
CA LEU A 297 13.44 -1.29 -21.11
C LEU A 297 13.56 -1.47 -22.62
N THR A 298 12.43 -1.44 -23.31
CA THR A 298 12.36 -1.44 -24.78
C THR A 298 11.32 -0.46 -25.26
N MET A 299 11.56 0.10 -26.44
CA MET A 299 10.55 0.87 -27.18
C MET A 299 10.48 0.35 -28.62
N GLU A 300 9.27 0.12 -29.08
CA GLU A 300 9.02 -0.43 -30.41
C GLU A 300 8.13 0.53 -31.22
N LEU A 301 8.42 0.65 -32.52
CA LEU A 301 7.58 1.39 -33.45
C LEU A 301 7.23 0.47 -34.63
N GLU A 302 5.95 0.16 -34.74
CA GLU A 302 5.40 -0.68 -35.79
C GLU A 302 4.48 0.13 -36.71
N SER A 303 4.44 -0.23 -38.00
CA SER A 303 3.46 0.36 -38.93
C SER A 303 2.06 -0.08 -38.50
N GLU A 304 1.12 0.85 -38.52
CA GLU A 304 -0.27 0.60 -38.16
C GLU A 304 -1.22 0.85 -39.34
N THR A 305 -2.36 0.20 -39.32
CA THR A 305 -3.42 0.48 -40.29
C THR A 305 -3.94 1.91 -40.09
N PRO A 306 -4.17 2.68 -41.14
CA PRO A 306 -4.70 4.02 -41.05
C PRO A 306 -6.03 4.04 -40.28
N CYS A 307 -6.11 4.86 -39.21
CA CYS A 307 -7.32 5.12 -38.47
C CYS A 307 -8.18 6.15 -39.25
N ALA A 308 -9.51 6.07 -39.07
CA ALA A 308 -10.44 7.03 -39.69
C ALA A 308 -10.34 8.43 -39.06
N GLU A 309 -9.99 8.49 -37.78
CA GLU A 309 -10.00 9.72 -37.00
C GLU A 309 -8.76 9.87 -36.14
N VAL A 310 -8.42 11.12 -35.88
CA VAL A 310 -7.34 11.54 -34.97
C VAL A 310 -7.85 12.66 -34.07
N MET A 311 -7.21 12.84 -32.95
CA MET A 311 -7.51 13.90 -31.97
C MET A 311 -7.27 15.28 -32.61
N GLU A 312 -8.11 16.26 -32.28
CA GLU A 312 -7.87 17.66 -32.69
C GLU A 312 -6.48 18.12 -32.21
N LYS A 313 -5.72 18.77 -33.12
CA LYS A 313 -4.31 19.09 -32.91
C LYS A 313 -4.06 19.93 -31.65
N GLU A 314 -4.87 20.96 -31.44
CA GLU A 314 -4.70 21.86 -30.30
C GLU A 314 -5.03 21.17 -28.95
N VAL A 315 -6.06 20.30 -28.96
CA VAL A 315 -6.44 19.52 -27.77
C VAL A 315 -5.36 18.49 -27.45
N MET A 316 -4.85 17.79 -28.47
CA MET A 316 -3.71 16.89 -28.34
C MET A 316 -2.49 17.59 -27.74
N ALA A 317 -2.13 18.77 -28.26
CA ALA A 317 -0.97 19.50 -27.75
C ALA A 317 -1.11 19.92 -26.30
N ARG A 318 -2.29 20.41 -25.87
CA ARG A 318 -2.56 20.76 -24.49
C ARG A 318 -2.52 19.52 -23.58
N PHE A 319 -3.11 18.41 -24.02
CA PHE A 319 -3.08 17.15 -23.30
C PHE A 319 -1.64 16.65 -23.08
N LEU A 320 -0.83 16.52 -24.14
CA LEU A 320 0.56 16.05 -24.05
C LEU A 320 1.41 16.99 -23.18
N HIS A 321 1.28 18.31 -23.34
CA HIS A 321 2.00 19.24 -22.46
C HIS A 321 1.59 19.15 -21.01
N SER A 322 0.31 18.92 -20.72
CA SER A 322 -0.21 18.72 -19.37
C SER A 322 0.33 17.43 -18.74
N LEU A 323 0.34 16.33 -19.53
CA LEU A 323 0.89 15.05 -19.11
C LEU A 323 2.41 15.12 -18.88
N TYR A 324 3.11 15.93 -19.69
CA TYR A 324 4.53 16.20 -19.50
C TYR A 324 4.82 16.99 -18.23
N ALA A 325 4.02 18.02 -17.94
CA ALA A 325 4.21 18.95 -16.83
C ALA A 325 3.82 18.32 -15.48
N VAL A 326 2.84 17.40 -15.43
CA VAL A 326 2.40 16.81 -14.18
C VAL A 326 3.53 16.07 -13.47
N HIS A 327 3.65 16.29 -12.16
CA HIS A 327 4.71 15.66 -11.38
C HIS A 327 4.51 14.13 -11.24
N HIS A 328 5.59 13.39 -11.38
CA HIS A 328 5.70 11.96 -11.06
C HIS A 328 7.01 11.70 -10.32
N GLY A 329 6.96 10.89 -9.26
CA GLY A 329 8.11 10.57 -8.44
C GLY A 329 8.09 11.24 -7.08
N VAL A 330 9.23 11.27 -6.43
CA VAL A 330 9.43 11.93 -5.12
C VAL A 330 9.35 13.44 -5.31
N TYR A 331 8.55 14.10 -4.47
CA TYR A 331 8.46 15.57 -4.40
C TYR A 331 9.26 16.13 -3.22
N ALA A 332 9.14 15.51 -2.06
CA ALA A 332 9.88 15.89 -0.87
C ALA A 332 10.34 14.67 -0.06
N MET A 333 11.51 14.79 0.57
CA MET A 333 12.02 13.84 1.54
C MET A 333 11.65 14.29 2.96
N SER A 334 11.51 13.33 3.87
CA SER A 334 11.23 13.60 5.27
C SER A 334 12.36 14.41 5.92
N GLN A 335 11.99 15.39 6.75
CA GLN A 335 12.92 16.14 7.56
C GLN A 335 13.20 15.46 8.92
N ASP A 336 12.34 14.51 9.31
CA ASP A 336 12.39 13.83 10.60
C ASP A 336 13.12 12.47 10.53
N ILE A 337 13.09 11.81 9.35
CA ILE A 337 13.69 10.49 9.14
C ILE A 337 14.49 10.49 7.83
N GLU A 338 15.78 10.24 7.95
CA GLU A 338 16.70 10.17 6.80
C GLU A 338 16.30 9.03 5.85
N GLY A 339 16.31 9.32 4.55
CA GLY A 339 16.00 8.34 3.48
C GLY A 339 14.50 8.05 3.27
N LEU A 340 13.62 8.57 4.13
CA LEU A 340 12.18 8.42 3.98
C LEU A 340 11.62 9.46 3.00
N VAL A 341 10.76 9.02 2.09
CA VAL A 341 9.94 9.92 1.26
C VAL A 341 8.83 10.52 2.13
N GLU A 342 8.69 11.85 2.13
CA GLU A 342 7.57 12.54 2.76
C GLU A 342 6.39 12.65 1.81
N THR A 343 6.63 13.18 0.60
CA THR A 343 5.58 13.50 -0.39
C THR A 343 5.97 13.00 -1.77
N SER A 344 5.03 12.37 -2.46
CA SER A 344 5.20 11.86 -3.82
C SER A 344 3.92 11.93 -4.63
N SER A 345 4.05 11.81 -5.95
CA SER A 345 2.94 11.60 -6.88
C SER A 345 3.28 10.51 -7.88
N ASN A 346 2.31 9.65 -8.20
CA ASN A 346 2.44 8.62 -9.24
C ASN A 346 1.44 8.89 -10.37
N LEU A 347 1.91 9.02 -11.59
CA LEU A 347 1.08 9.01 -12.80
C LEU A 347 0.72 7.55 -13.10
N ALA A 348 -0.43 7.09 -12.64
CA ALA A 348 -0.77 5.67 -12.57
C ALA A 348 -1.34 5.11 -13.88
N SER A 349 -2.28 5.83 -14.52
CA SER A 349 -2.86 5.36 -15.76
C SER A 349 -3.29 6.49 -16.67
N VAL A 350 -3.27 6.21 -17.98
CA VAL A 350 -3.80 7.06 -19.06
C VAL A 350 -4.64 6.15 -19.95
N LYS A 351 -5.95 6.43 -20.07
CA LYS A 351 -6.89 5.58 -20.81
C LYS A 351 -7.76 6.44 -21.75
N MET A 352 -7.64 6.21 -23.04
CA MET A 352 -8.51 6.85 -24.03
C MET A 352 -9.69 5.93 -24.35
N ARG A 353 -10.91 6.37 -24.00
CA ARG A 353 -12.13 5.63 -24.23
C ARG A 353 -13.34 6.56 -24.20
N ASP A 354 -14.39 6.18 -24.95
CA ASP A 354 -15.70 6.86 -24.94
C ASP A 354 -15.61 8.38 -25.18
N GLY A 355 -14.74 8.83 -26.10
CA GLY A 355 -14.55 10.25 -26.46
C GLY A 355 -13.83 11.08 -25.39
N LYS A 356 -13.17 10.43 -24.44
CA LYS A 356 -12.39 11.08 -23.37
C LYS A 356 -11.04 10.41 -23.19
N ILE A 357 -10.10 11.15 -22.61
CA ILE A 357 -8.89 10.58 -22.00
C ILE A 357 -9.01 10.72 -20.50
N VAL A 358 -9.00 9.59 -19.80
CA VAL A 358 -9.03 9.53 -18.34
C VAL A 358 -7.62 9.28 -17.82
N VAL A 359 -7.12 10.20 -17.01
CA VAL A 359 -5.80 10.11 -16.36
C VAL A 359 -6.02 9.94 -14.86
N VAL A 360 -5.41 8.90 -14.27
CA VAL A 360 -5.45 8.64 -12.83
C VAL A 360 -4.06 8.83 -12.26
N THR A 361 -3.98 9.57 -11.16
CA THR A 361 -2.76 9.78 -10.39
C THR A 361 -3.00 9.47 -8.92
N SER A 362 -1.94 9.14 -8.18
CA SER A 362 -1.98 8.85 -6.75
C SER A 362 -0.95 9.72 -6.03
N GLN A 363 -1.40 10.54 -5.09
CA GLN A 363 -0.55 11.40 -4.27
C GLN A 363 -0.43 10.83 -2.86
N ARG A 364 0.77 10.80 -2.31
CA ARG A 364 1.06 10.32 -0.95
C ARG A 364 1.86 11.34 -0.16
N SER A 365 1.54 11.46 1.13
CA SER A 365 2.35 12.21 2.10
C SER A 365 2.03 11.80 3.53
N SER A 366 3.02 11.80 4.41
CA SER A 366 2.83 11.69 5.86
C SER A 366 2.27 12.99 6.47
N ILE A 367 2.27 14.09 5.71
CA ILE A 367 1.78 15.41 6.13
C ILE A 367 0.54 15.78 5.30
N LEU A 368 -0.60 15.95 5.96
CA LEU A 368 -1.87 16.20 5.29
C LEU A 368 -1.86 17.46 4.41
N SER A 369 -1.25 18.55 4.87
CA SER A 369 -1.16 19.79 4.10
C SER A 369 -0.31 19.62 2.85
N SER A 370 0.83 18.92 2.93
CA SER A 370 1.70 18.62 1.79
C SER A 370 1.01 17.69 0.77
N ARG A 371 0.21 16.71 1.25
CA ARG A 371 -0.60 15.86 0.36
C ARG A 371 -1.63 16.68 -0.41
N LYS A 372 -2.35 17.60 0.28
CA LYS A 372 -3.33 18.48 -0.34
C LYS A 372 -2.69 19.42 -1.37
N ASP A 373 -1.51 19.97 -1.06
CA ASP A 373 -0.76 20.82 -1.99
C ASP A 373 -0.32 20.05 -3.23
N MET A 374 0.24 18.84 -3.05
CA MET A 374 0.62 17.98 -4.18
C MET A 374 -0.59 17.63 -5.06
N SER A 375 -1.74 17.32 -4.47
CA SER A 375 -2.99 17.08 -5.22
C SER A 375 -3.43 18.32 -5.98
N GLN A 376 -3.29 19.51 -5.39
CA GLN A 376 -3.61 20.77 -6.07
C GLN A 376 -2.65 21.06 -7.22
N MET A 377 -1.35 20.79 -7.07
CA MET A 377 -0.37 20.92 -8.17
C MET A 377 -0.73 20.03 -9.36
N VAL A 378 -1.08 18.76 -9.09
CA VAL A 378 -1.53 17.80 -10.11
C VAL A 378 -2.79 18.29 -10.82
N ARG A 379 -3.80 18.72 -10.05
CA ARG A 379 -5.02 19.33 -10.62
C ARG A 379 -4.71 20.50 -11.51
N SER A 380 -3.89 21.44 -11.03
CA SER A 380 -3.55 22.65 -11.77
C SER A 380 -2.88 22.31 -13.10
N ALA A 381 -1.97 21.32 -13.14
CA ALA A 381 -1.33 20.88 -14.38
C ALA A 381 -2.35 20.35 -15.39
N PHE A 382 -3.33 19.54 -14.93
CA PHE A 382 -4.35 18.97 -15.80
C PHE A 382 -5.43 19.97 -16.21
N GLU A 383 -5.88 20.83 -15.29
CA GLU A 383 -6.86 21.90 -15.58
C GLU A 383 -6.32 22.91 -16.59
N LEU A 384 -5.04 23.28 -16.53
CA LEU A 384 -4.36 24.09 -17.56
C LEU A 384 -4.35 23.40 -18.93
N GLY A 385 -4.31 22.05 -18.96
CA GLY A 385 -4.44 21.25 -20.17
C GLY A 385 -5.87 21.10 -20.68
N GLY A 386 -6.86 21.60 -19.94
CA GLY A 386 -8.28 21.56 -20.31
C GLY A 386 -9.06 20.37 -19.71
N ALA A 387 -8.52 19.68 -18.72
CA ALA A 387 -9.23 18.61 -18.02
C ALA A 387 -10.21 19.11 -16.97
N THR A 388 -11.22 18.29 -16.67
CA THR A 388 -11.99 18.37 -15.44
C THR A 388 -11.40 17.37 -14.43
N CYS A 389 -11.08 17.87 -13.22
CA CYS A 389 -10.41 17.07 -12.21
C CYS A 389 -11.29 16.81 -10.98
N VAL A 390 -11.23 15.56 -10.47
CA VAL A 390 -11.82 15.16 -9.20
C VAL A 390 -10.72 14.54 -8.34
N THR A 391 -10.53 15.08 -7.14
CA THR A 391 -9.64 14.47 -6.13
C THR A 391 -10.52 13.86 -5.04
N GLY A 392 -10.33 12.60 -4.75
CA GLY A 392 -11.01 11.91 -3.65
C GLY A 392 -10.53 12.41 -2.29
N ASP A 393 -11.29 12.16 -1.23
CA ASP A 393 -10.96 12.54 0.14
C ASP A 393 -9.66 11.89 0.61
N GLY A 394 -9.41 10.65 0.13
CA GLY A 394 -8.24 9.86 0.50
C GLY A 394 -8.26 9.43 1.96
N TYR A 395 -7.12 9.03 2.48
CA TYR A 395 -6.92 8.67 3.87
C TYR A 395 -5.74 9.46 4.47
N PRO A 396 -5.78 9.79 5.78
CA PRO A 396 -4.73 10.56 6.43
C PRO A 396 -3.45 9.74 6.60
N GLY A 397 -2.31 10.43 6.74
CA GLY A 397 -1.06 9.83 7.16
C GLY A 397 -0.88 9.88 8.67
N TRP A 398 0.09 9.14 9.12
CA TRP A 398 0.61 9.19 10.47
C TRP A 398 2.01 9.83 10.43
N LYS A 399 2.08 11.11 10.84
CA LYS A 399 3.35 11.83 10.85
C LYS A 399 4.29 11.19 11.88
N PRO A 400 5.55 10.86 11.51
CA PRO A 400 6.52 10.31 12.43
C PRO A 400 6.76 11.20 13.66
N ASN A 401 6.81 10.58 14.85
CA ASN A 401 7.15 11.25 16.11
C ASN A 401 8.34 10.55 16.78
N PRO A 402 9.60 10.96 16.51
CA PRO A 402 10.77 10.35 17.14
C PRO A 402 10.85 10.56 18.66
N SER A 403 10.07 11.49 19.23
CA SER A 403 10.00 11.77 20.68
C SER A 403 8.87 11.00 21.39
N SER A 404 8.18 10.08 20.73
CA SER A 404 7.12 9.25 21.28
C SER A 404 7.57 8.48 22.52
N ALA A 405 6.75 8.47 23.58
CA ALA A 405 7.05 7.76 24.82
C ALA A 405 7.02 6.24 24.60
N ILE A 406 6.02 5.75 23.82
CA ILE A 406 5.93 4.31 23.53
C ILE A 406 7.07 3.84 22.61
N LEU A 407 7.54 4.66 21.68
CA LEU A 407 8.72 4.36 20.89
C LEU A 407 9.93 4.12 21.79
N LYS A 408 10.18 5.03 22.76
CA LYS A 408 11.29 4.89 23.70
C LYS A 408 11.20 3.56 24.47
N VAL A 409 10.03 3.22 24.99
CA VAL A 409 9.79 1.94 25.68
C VAL A 409 10.10 0.77 24.76
N ALA A 410 9.59 0.77 23.53
CA ALA A 410 9.80 -0.30 22.57
C ALA A 410 11.26 -0.48 22.18
N VAL A 411 12.01 0.62 21.95
CA VAL A 411 13.45 0.58 21.66
C VAL A 411 14.25 0.04 22.83
N GLU A 412 14.01 0.52 24.05
CA GLU A 412 14.69 0.07 25.25
C GLU A 412 14.41 -1.40 25.57
N SER A 413 13.15 -1.83 25.38
CA SER A 413 12.74 -3.23 25.51
C SER A 413 13.45 -4.16 24.53
N TYR A 414 13.46 -3.79 23.26
CA TYR A 414 14.14 -4.58 22.22
C TYR A 414 15.64 -4.71 22.51
N LYS A 415 16.29 -3.59 22.85
CA LYS A 415 17.71 -3.56 23.18
C LYS A 415 18.05 -4.41 24.41
N ARG A 416 17.22 -4.36 25.45
CA ARG A 416 17.37 -5.18 26.68
C ARG A 416 17.25 -6.68 26.38
N LEU A 417 16.32 -7.08 25.52
CA LEU A 417 16.05 -8.49 25.22
C LEU A 417 17.07 -9.10 24.26
N PHE A 418 17.50 -8.34 23.25
CA PHE A 418 18.24 -8.91 22.11
C PHE A 418 19.65 -8.33 21.95
N GLY A 419 20.06 -7.32 22.75
CA GLY A 419 21.39 -6.75 22.75
C GLY A 419 21.71 -5.88 21.51
N VAL A 420 20.74 -5.64 20.64
CA VAL A 420 20.86 -4.81 19.43
C VAL A 420 19.78 -3.73 19.42
N GLU A 421 20.06 -2.63 18.77
CA GLU A 421 19.10 -1.54 18.61
C GLU A 421 18.15 -1.83 17.43
N PRO A 422 16.84 -1.70 17.61
CA PRO A 422 15.90 -1.89 16.50
C PRO A 422 16.01 -0.70 15.54
N LYS A 423 15.63 -0.92 14.28
CA LYS A 423 15.56 0.17 13.30
C LYS A 423 14.25 0.91 13.46
N VAL A 424 14.32 2.21 13.70
CA VAL A 424 13.13 3.08 13.71
C VAL A 424 12.87 3.58 12.30
N LYS A 425 11.66 3.34 11.80
CA LYS A 425 11.27 3.62 10.43
C LYS A 425 9.89 4.29 10.35
N ALA A 426 9.57 4.78 9.17
CA ALA A 426 8.21 5.03 8.72
C ALA A 426 8.08 4.50 7.30
N ILE A 427 6.85 4.15 6.89
CA ILE A 427 6.57 3.59 5.58
C ILE A 427 5.91 4.66 4.70
N HIS A 428 6.26 4.70 3.42
CA HIS A 428 5.60 5.58 2.44
C HIS A 428 4.38 4.88 1.78
N ALA A 429 3.70 4.04 2.54
CA ALA A 429 2.43 3.38 2.24
C ALA A 429 1.40 3.71 3.32
N GLY A 430 0.15 3.25 3.17
CA GLY A 430 -0.90 3.45 4.17
C GLY A 430 -0.81 2.42 5.29
N LEU A 431 -1.19 2.83 6.49
CA LEU A 431 -1.51 1.98 7.64
C LEU A 431 -2.77 2.55 8.30
N GLU A 432 -3.55 1.71 8.96
CA GLU A 432 -4.75 2.13 9.71
C GLU A 432 -4.44 3.17 10.80
N CYS A 433 -3.19 3.19 11.30
CA CYS A 433 -2.71 4.14 12.31
C CYS A 433 -2.99 5.62 11.95
N GLY A 434 -2.92 5.99 10.66
CA GLY A 434 -3.26 7.33 10.22
C GLY A 434 -4.72 7.69 10.50
N LEU A 435 -5.63 6.76 10.28
CA LEU A 435 -7.08 6.91 10.53
C LEU A 435 -7.40 6.95 12.03
N PHE A 436 -6.72 6.13 12.84
CA PHE A 436 -6.88 6.18 14.29
C PHE A 436 -6.46 7.52 14.85
N LEU A 437 -5.34 8.09 14.39
CA LEU A 437 -4.85 9.39 14.84
C LEU A 437 -5.81 10.55 14.49
N GLU A 438 -6.56 10.44 13.39
CA GLU A 438 -7.60 11.40 13.04
C GLU A 438 -8.74 11.44 14.06
N LYS A 439 -9.15 10.27 14.58
CA LYS A 439 -10.21 10.12 15.58
C LYS A 439 -9.72 10.32 17.02
N TYR A 440 -8.47 9.97 17.29
CA TYR A 440 -7.83 9.99 18.60
C TYR A 440 -6.49 10.75 18.53
N PRO A 441 -6.52 12.11 18.42
CA PRO A 441 -5.31 12.91 18.16
C PRO A 441 -4.21 12.85 19.23
N SER A 442 -4.54 12.39 20.45
CA SER A 442 -3.60 12.22 21.55
C SER A 442 -2.98 10.83 21.66
N LEU A 443 -3.35 9.92 20.75
CA LEU A 443 -2.92 8.52 20.79
C LEU A 443 -1.41 8.43 20.47
N ASP A 444 -0.63 7.84 21.37
CA ASP A 444 0.79 7.56 21.13
C ASP A 444 0.94 6.16 20.54
N MET A 445 1.59 6.03 19.38
CA MET A 445 1.53 4.80 18.59
C MET A 445 2.90 4.31 18.18
N VAL A 446 3.03 2.97 18.08
CA VAL A 446 4.14 2.26 17.45
C VAL A 446 3.61 1.01 16.75
N SER A 447 4.23 0.62 15.63
CA SER A 447 3.90 -0.64 14.95
C SER A 447 5.14 -1.53 14.87
N PHE A 448 4.98 -2.82 15.15
CA PHE A 448 6.01 -3.86 14.98
C PHE A 448 5.38 -5.24 14.87
N GLY A 449 6.12 -6.17 14.26
CA GLY A 449 5.64 -7.53 14.00
C GLY A 449 6.77 -8.53 13.74
N PRO A 450 6.45 -9.79 13.46
CA PRO A 450 7.40 -10.80 13.03
C PRO A 450 7.77 -10.62 11.54
N THR A 451 8.71 -11.42 11.04
CA THR A 451 9.07 -11.37 9.63
C THR A 451 8.10 -12.17 8.77
N LEU A 452 7.41 -11.47 7.87
CA LEU A 452 6.59 -12.02 6.80
C LEU A 452 7.25 -11.76 5.44
N ARG A 453 7.01 -12.61 4.45
CA ARG A 453 7.48 -12.40 3.07
C ARG A 453 6.47 -12.94 2.09
N GLY A 454 6.37 -12.27 0.94
CA GLY A 454 5.47 -12.67 -0.12
C GLY A 454 4.00 -12.53 0.22
N VAL A 455 3.66 -11.64 1.14
CA VAL A 455 2.27 -11.29 1.50
C VAL A 455 1.46 -10.97 0.26
N HIS A 456 0.15 -11.13 0.32
CA HIS A 456 -0.80 -10.96 -0.78
C HIS A 456 -0.54 -11.91 -1.98
N SER A 457 0.18 -13.00 -1.76
CA SER A 457 0.43 -14.01 -2.79
C SER A 457 0.45 -15.44 -2.21
N PRO A 458 0.32 -16.49 -3.03
CA PRO A 458 0.47 -17.88 -2.57
C PRO A 458 1.87 -18.24 -2.08
N ASP A 459 2.85 -17.35 -2.24
CA ASP A 459 4.20 -17.48 -1.70
C ASP A 459 4.35 -16.89 -0.29
N GLU A 460 3.27 -16.41 0.30
CA GLU A 460 3.24 -15.87 1.65
C GLU A 460 3.79 -16.87 2.66
N ARG A 461 4.71 -16.38 3.49
CA ARG A 461 5.40 -17.18 4.49
C ARG A 461 5.80 -16.37 5.71
N MET A 462 5.74 -16.97 6.87
CA MET A 462 6.13 -16.40 8.16
C MET A 462 7.38 -17.07 8.71
N LEU A 463 8.39 -16.28 9.08
CA LEU A 463 9.65 -16.79 9.63
C LEU A 463 9.46 -17.15 11.11
N ILE A 464 9.35 -18.45 11.40
CA ILE A 464 8.99 -18.99 12.70
C ILE A 464 9.83 -18.44 13.88
N PRO A 465 11.17 -18.36 13.82
CA PRO A 465 11.97 -17.85 14.94
C PRO A 465 11.67 -16.38 15.31
N THR A 466 11.14 -15.59 14.38
CA THR A 466 10.84 -14.18 14.63
C THR A 466 9.54 -13.97 15.41
N VAL A 467 8.65 -14.96 15.41
CA VAL A 467 7.42 -14.93 16.20
C VAL A 467 7.72 -14.95 17.70
N ASP A 468 8.70 -15.75 18.16
CA ASP A 468 9.14 -15.75 19.55
C ASP A 468 9.77 -14.42 19.97
N LYS A 469 10.58 -13.82 19.09
CA LYS A 469 11.16 -12.50 19.37
C LYS A 469 10.09 -11.42 19.45
N PHE A 470 9.15 -11.40 18.52
CA PHE A 470 8.00 -10.49 18.50
C PHE A 470 7.16 -10.62 19.78
N TRP A 471 6.82 -11.85 20.17
CA TRP A 471 6.10 -12.15 21.40
C TRP A 471 6.81 -11.63 22.64
N ARG A 472 8.07 -11.97 22.81
CA ARG A 472 8.88 -11.53 23.96
C ARG A 472 9.02 -10.02 24.02
N HIS A 473 9.19 -9.37 22.84
CA HIS A 473 9.25 -7.93 22.75
C HIS A 473 7.93 -7.29 23.19
N LEU A 474 6.81 -7.76 22.68
CA LEU A 474 5.48 -7.26 23.10
C LEU A 474 5.27 -7.39 24.60
N LEU A 475 5.53 -8.56 25.18
CA LEU A 475 5.36 -8.77 26.63
C LEU A 475 6.22 -7.84 27.45
N ASP A 476 7.48 -7.65 27.08
CA ASP A 476 8.38 -6.74 27.78
C ASP A 476 7.96 -5.28 27.64
N VAL A 477 7.41 -4.87 26.50
CA VAL A 477 6.80 -3.54 26.32
C VAL A 477 5.60 -3.36 27.23
N LEU A 478 4.68 -4.33 27.33
CA LEU A 478 3.48 -4.25 28.15
C LEU A 478 3.77 -4.07 29.64
N VAL A 479 4.83 -4.67 30.14
CA VAL A 479 5.28 -4.52 31.54
C VAL A 479 5.91 -3.14 31.81
N ASN A 480 6.48 -2.51 30.79
CA ASN A 480 7.21 -1.24 30.90
C ASN A 480 6.41 -0.01 30.44
N ILE A 481 5.10 -0.15 30.26
CA ILE A 481 4.20 0.97 29.89
C ILE A 481 4.26 2.04 30.99
N PRO A 482 4.34 3.35 30.62
CA PRO A 482 4.35 4.44 31.59
C PRO A 482 3.08 4.48 32.45
N ALA A 483 3.24 4.92 33.71
CA ALA A 483 2.09 5.18 34.58
C ALA A 483 1.23 6.33 34.03
N ARG A 484 -0.05 6.33 34.40
CA ARG A 484 -0.94 7.47 34.19
C ARG A 484 -0.43 8.66 35.00
N SER A 485 -0.42 9.84 34.37
CA SER A 485 -0.06 11.11 35.02
C SER A 485 -1.17 11.60 35.94
#